data_ff7efb7c43020b82086ae36ba277cacd
#
_entry.id   ff7efb7c43020b82086ae36ba277cacd
#
_cell.length_a   1.000
_cell.length_b   1.000
_cell.length_c   1.000
_cell.angle_alpha   90.00
_cell.angle_beta   90.00
_cell.angle_gamma   90.00
#
_symmetry.space_group_name_H-M   'P 1'
#
loop_
_entity.id
_entity.type
_entity.pdbx_description
1 polymer ?
#
loop_
_entity_poly.entity_id
_entity_poly.type
_entity_poly.pdbx_seq_one_letter_code
_entity_poly.pdbx_strand_id
1 'polypeptide(L)'
;VLNHLASAKNIPTVTLFGNTFAEANRPLFSKSSSSNVNLSPEWEKKPCFSPTDNQKQISKIKPETVAQSILDFLDIEKEDISFFTKHVGNAFTGKVVEVIPTSFTPLRLLPNQILSIRADYGIDENVFLQYCKTYKCSVCTNSLIQPHALHPISANLDTFYLFIDKNWEEIPNSYFNTLKNLNINIVFLVKNEDDIPALRNKYFDIPIRSYYKEQKAPCEITENTKFLSSLRLIEGEKEYLSYAHWKKGLDKNNKVLDTPEYWRELDHFYIYESD
;
A
#
# COMPACT_ATOMS: atom_id res chain seq x y z
N VAL A 1 -13.10 9.47 23.72
CA VAL A 1 -14.45 9.17 24.26
C VAL A 1 -14.64 7.67 24.44
N LEU A 2 -14.40 6.82 23.43
CA LEU A 2 -14.69 5.38 23.51
C LEU A 2 -13.91 4.65 24.62
N ASN A 3 -12.63 4.95 24.83
CA ASN A 3 -11.83 4.34 25.88
C ASN A 3 -12.32 4.70 27.28
N HIS A 4 -12.87 5.92 27.50
CA HIS A 4 -13.47 6.30 28.78
C HIS A 4 -14.77 5.53 29.05
N LEU A 5 -15.61 5.33 28.01
CA LEU A 5 -16.83 4.55 28.12
C LEU A 5 -16.53 3.07 28.39
N ALA A 6 -15.57 2.49 27.68
CA ALA A 6 -15.13 1.12 27.91
C ALA A 6 -14.60 0.93 29.34
N SER A 7 -13.73 1.83 29.77
CA SER A 7 -13.19 1.82 31.12
C SER A 7 -14.28 1.95 32.21
N ALA A 8 -15.26 2.84 32.03
CA ALA A 8 -16.40 2.99 32.93
C ALA A 8 -17.28 1.71 32.99
N LYS A 9 -17.25 0.90 31.94
CA LYS A 9 -17.93 -0.42 31.85
C LYS A 9 -17.04 -1.59 32.30
N ASN A 10 -15.81 -1.32 32.73
CA ASN A 10 -14.78 -2.33 33.04
C ASN A 10 -14.46 -3.26 31.86
N ILE A 11 -14.56 -2.76 30.63
CA ILE A 11 -14.13 -3.47 29.43
C ILE A 11 -12.63 -3.24 29.27
N PRO A 12 -11.80 -4.30 29.16
CA PRO A 12 -10.38 -4.15 28.94
C PRO A 12 -10.08 -3.35 27.67
N THR A 13 -9.09 -2.44 27.74
CA THR A 13 -8.72 -1.60 26.61
C THR A 13 -7.22 -1.53 26.43
N VAL A 14 -6.77 -1.56 25.15
CA VAL A 14 -5.44 -1.13 24.76
C VAL A 14 -5.60 0.18 24.00
N THR A 15 -5.05 1.26 24.52
CA THR A 15 -5.18 2.60 23.94
C THR A 15 -3.82 3.10 23.48
N LEU A 16 -3.75 3.53 22.22
CA LEU A 16 -2.52 4.07 21.62
C LEU A 16 -2.58 5.60 21.63
N PHE A 17 -1.56 6.21 22.21
CA PHE A 17 -1.41 7.66 22.30
C PHE A 17 -0.25 8.12 21.40
N GLY A 18 -0.55 8.70 20.24
CA GLY A 18 0.45 9.14 19.27
C GLY A 18 0.44 10.65 19.01
N ASN A 19 -0.63 11.34 19.39
CA ASN A 19 -0.80 12.77 19.17
C ASN A 19 -1.11 13.56 20.46
N THR A 20 -1.12 12.88 21.59
CA THR A 20 -1.35 13.46 22.92
C THR A 20 -0.68 12.60 23.97
N PHE A 21 -0.29 13.20 25.09
CA PHE A 21 0.22 12.45 26.23
C PHE A 21 -0.88 11.57 26.85
N ALA A 22 -0.51 10.35 27.21
CA ALA A 22 -1.44 9.41 27.84
C ALA A 22 -2.00 9.99 29.14
N GLU A 23 -1.18 10.64 29.95
CA GLU A 23 -1.54 11.25 31.24
C GLU A 23 -2.68 12.24 31.12
N ALA A 24 -2.77 12.96 29.99
CA ALA A 24 -3.81 13.96 29.76
C ALA A 24 -5.15 13.34 29.32
N ASN A 25 -5.15 12.17 28.70
CA ASN A 25 -6.33 11.61 28.04
C ASN A 25 -6.61 10.13 28.36
N ARG A 26 -5.85 9.53 29.27
CA ARG A 26 -6.13 8.16 29.73
C ARG A 26 -7.46 8.10 30.51
N PRO A 27 -8.15 6.95 30.51
CA PRO A 27 -9.32 6.77 31.32
C PRO A 27 -9.02 6.93 32.81
N LEU A 28 -9.85 7.71 33.54
CA LEU A 28 -9.69 7.98 34.96
C LEU A 28 -10.57 7.08 35.84
N PHE A 29 -11.59 6.42 35.26
CA PHE A 29 -12.65 5.74 36.00
C PHE A 29 -12.58 4.22 35.92
N SER A 30 -11.39 3.66 35.85
CA SER A 30 -11.22 2.20 35.91
C SER A 30 -11.25 1.71 37.35
N LYS A 31 -12.05 0.67 37.63
CA LYS A 31 -12.06 0.00 38.96
C LYS A 31 -10.78 -0.83 39.17
N SER A 32 -10.07 -1.17 38.11
CA SER A 32 -8.82 -1.89 38.15
C SER A 32 -7.83 -1.25 37.15
N SER A 33 -6.65 -0.90 37.66
CA SER A 33 -5.55 -0.40 36.81
C SER A 33 -5.05 -1.44 35.80
N SER A 34 -5.30 -2.73 36.06
CA SER A 34 -4.92 -3.84 35.17
C SER A 34 -5.81 -3.97 33.93
N SER A 35 -6.97 -3.29 33.89
CA SER A 35 -7.91 -3.39 32.76
C SER A 35 -7.62 -2.43 31.63
N ASN A 36 -6.66 -1.51 31.77
CA ASN A 36 -6.36 -0.51 30.75
C ASN A 36 -4.86 -0.40 30.53
N VAL A 37 -4.43 -0.80 29.34
CA VAL A 37 -3.06 -0.58 28.88
C VAL A 37 -3.03 0.67 28.01
N ASN A 38 -2.17 1.61 28.38
CA ASN A 38 -1.96 2.86 27.64
C ASN A 38 -0.56 2.83 27.06
N LEU A 39 -0.48 2.71 25.73
CA LEU A 39 0.77 2.66 24.99
C LEU A 39 1.09 4.03 24.39
N SER A 40 2.27 4.52 24.69
CA SER A 40 2.82 5.76 24.15
C SER A 40 4.18 5.49 23.52
N PRO A 41 4.57 6.22 22.48
CA PRO A 41 5.94 6.18 21.98
C PRO A 41 6.89 6.80 22.99
N GLU A 42 8.18 6.54 22.87
CA GLU A 42 9.20 7.41 23.43
C GLU A 42 9.14 8.76 22.70
N TRP A 43 8.80 9.81 23.46
CA TRP A 43 8.55 11.12 22.88
C TRP A 43 9.86 11.86 22.58
N GLU A 44 10.19 12.01 21.30
CA GLU A 44 11.30 12.87 20.85
C GLU A 44 10.88 14.32 20.71
N LYS A 45 9.60 14.57 20.45
CA LYS A 45 9.01 15.91 20.33
C LYS A 45 7.65 15.93 20.99
N LYS A 46 7.14 17.12 21.25
CA LYS A 46 5.78 17.29 21.79
C LYS A 46 4.74 16.64 20.86
N PRO A 47 3.70 16.03 21.43
CA PRO A 47 2.56 15.53 20.68
C PRO A 47 2.00 16.60 19.73
N CYS A 48 1.65 16.18 18.51
CA CYS A 48 1.16 17.08 17.48
C CYS A 48 -0.07 16.48 16.79
N PHE A 49 -1.08 17.33 16.54
CA PHE A 49 -2.28 16.97 15.80
C PHE A 49 -2.17 17.32 14.31
N SER A 50 -1.07 17.94 13.86
CA SER A 50 -0.92 18.39 12.49
C SER A 50 -1.01 17.23 11.50
N PRO A 51 -1.85 17.31 10.46
CA PRO A 51 -1.90 16.31 9.40
C PRO A 51 -0.61 16.28 8.57
N THR A 52 0.18 17.37 8.60
CA THR A 52 1.44 17.52 7.84
C THR A 52 2.66 17.00 8.61
N ASP A 53 2.48 16.50 9.83
CA ASP A 53 3.56 15.87 10.58
C ASP A 53 3.98 14.56 9.92
N ASN A 54 5.11 14.60 9.20
CA ASN A 54 5.58 13.50 8.35
C ASN A 54 6.12 12.30 9.14
N GLN A 55 6.41 12.50 10.41
CA GLN A 55 6.82 11.42 11.31
C GLN A 55 5.83 11.33 12.46
N LYS A 56 4.75 10.60 12.23
CA LYS A 56 3.76 10.33 13.26
C LYS A 56 4.39 9.55 14.41
N GLN A 57 4.41 10.12 15.60
CA GLN A 57 4.98 9.45 16.78
C GLN A 57 4.29 8.12 17.10
N ILE A 58 3.01 7.97 16.75
CA ILE A 58 2.27 6.71 16.93
C ILE A 58 2.91 5.53 16.19
N SER A 59 3.61 5.78 15.09
CA SER A 59 4.29 4.75 14.31
C SER A 59 5.49 4.14 15.04
N LYS A 60 5.93 4.73 16.15
CA LYS A 60 6.97 4.20 17.03
C LYS A 60 6.45 3.17 18.04
N ILE A 61 5.14 3.05 18.19
CA ILE A 61 4.54 2.00 19.03
C ILE A 61 4.61 0.69 18.24
N LYS A 62 5.37 -0.27 18.74
CA LYS A 62 5.58 -1.55 18.06
C LYS A 62 4.27 -2.35 17.97
N PRO A 63 3.89 -2.85 16.80
CA PRO A 63 2.70 -3.72 16.66
C PRO A 63 2.74 -4.93 17.58
N GLU A 64 3.92 -5.48 17.82
CA GLU A 64 4.16 -6.61 18.72
C GLU A 64 3.79 -6.28 20.17
N THR A 65 4.11 -5.07 20.64
CA THR A 65 3.73 -4.59 21.98
C THR A 65 2.20 -4.49 22.11
N VAL A 66 1.53 -4.04 21.04
CA VAL A 66 0.05 -3.98 21.01
C VAL A 66 -0.53 -5.39 21.04
N ALA A 67 -0.04 -6.28 20.19
CA ALA A 67 -0.47 -7.68 20.12
C ALA A 67 -0.25 -8.39 21.46
N GLN A 68 0.92 -8.20 22.08
CA GLN A 68 1.25 -8.73 23.38
C GLN A 68 0.23 -8.32 24.44
N SER A 69 -0.09 -7.01 24.52
CA SER A 69 -1.05 -6.46 25.48
C SER A 69 -2.46 -7.04 25.28
N ILE A 70 -2.85 -7.33 24.04
CA ILE A 70 -4.15 -7.95 23.74
C ILE A 70 -4.16 -9.43 24.18
N LEU A 71 -3.10 -10.18 23.91
CA LEU A 71 -2.97 -11.57 24.33
C LEU A 71 -2.99 -11.70 25.85
N ASP A 72 -2.36 -10.74 26.57
CA ASP A 72 -2.41 -10.67 28.03
C ASP A 72 -3.85 -10.51 28.56
N PHE A 73 -4.67 -9.70 27.91
CA PHE A 73 -6.07 -9.54 28.31
C PHE A 73 -6.94 -10.77 28.01
N LEU A 74 -6.59 -11.52 26.96
CA LEU A 74 -7.33 -12.71 26.56
C LEU A 74 -6.89 -13.97 27.31
N ASP A 75 -5.89 -13.84 28.20
CA ASP A 75 -5.28 -14.97 28.92
C ASP A 75 -4.86 -16.10 27.99
N ILE A 76 -4.34 -15.73 26.82
CA ILE A 76 -3.86 -16.69 25.82
C ILE A 76 -2.40 -16.98 26.11
N GLU A 77 -2.08 -18.29 26.33
CA GLU A 77 -0.70 -18.73 26.42
C GLU A 77 0.08 -18.30 25.18
N LYS A 78 1.25 -17.72 25.40
CA LYS A 78 2.05 -17.09 24.36
C LYS A 78 3.29 -17.91 24.09
N GLU A 79 3.55 -18.12 22.81
CA GLU A 79 4.94 -18.15 22.38
C GLU A 79 5.45 -16.72 22.43
N ASP A 80 6.61 -16.48 23.03
CA ASP A 80 7.25 -15.16 23.01
C ASP A 80 7.33 -14.67 21.56
N ILE A 81 6.82 -13.45 21.31
CA ILE A 81 6.95 -12.82 20.00
C ILE A 81 8.43 -12.46 19.84
N SER A 82 9.18 -13.39 19.26
CA SER A 82 10.63 -13.28 19.08
C SER A 82 11.05 -12.69 17.75
N PHE A 83 10.09 -12.20 16.94
CA PHE A 83 10.34 -11.62 15.63
C PHE A 83 10.03 -10.13 15.57
N PHE A 84 10.69 -9.46 14.64
CA PHE A 84 10.43 -8.07 14.29
C PHE A 84 9.71 -8.00 12.96
N THR A 85 8.59 -7.27 12.91
CA THR A 85 7.82 -7.11 11.68
C THR A 85 8.31 -5.88 10.91
N LYS A 86 8.68 -6.07 9.65
CA LYS A 86 8.96 -5.00 8.70
C LYS A 86 7.80 -4.93 7.70
N HIS A 87 7.23 -3.75 7.55
CA HIS A 87 6.18 -3.51 6.57
C HIS A 87 6.78 -3.05 5.25
N VAL A 88 6.39 -3.68 4.17
CA VAL A 88 6.93 -3.45 2.83
C VAL A 88 5.86 -2.80 1.95
N GLY A 89 6.29 -1.80 1.16
CA GLY A 89 5.43 -1.10 0.19
C GLY A 89 4.66 0.08 0.77
N ASN A 90 3.98 0.80 -0.12
CA ASN A 90 3.23 2.01 0.20
C ASN A 90 1.78 1.74 0.66
N ALA A 91 1.31 0.52 0.54
CA ALA A 91 -0.10 0.20 0.60
C ALA A 91 -0.53 -0.38 1.96
N PHE A 92 -0.03 0.15 3.07
CA PHE A 92 -0.47 -0.26 4.42
C PHE A 92 -1.98 -0.28 4.63
N THR A 93 -2.70 0.43 3.79
CA THR A 93 -4.14 0.62 3.98
C THR A 93 -4.98 -0.47 3.35
N GLY A 94 -4.39 -1.40 2.58
CA GLY A 94 -5.13 -2.41 1.81
C GLY A 94 -6.16 -1.82 0.84
N LYS A 95 -6.01 -0.54 0.47
CA LYS A 95 -6.98 0.17 -0.39
C LYS A 95 -6.87 -0.21 -1.85
N VAL A 96 -5.70 -0.66 -2.29
CA VAL A 96 -5.45 -1.02 -3.68
C VAL A 96 -5.41 -2.54 -3.80
N VAL A 97 -6.18 -3.05 -4.75
CA VAL A 97 -6.11 -4.44 -5.21
C VAL A 97 -5.55 -4.41 -6.62
N GLU A 98 -4.44 -5.07 -6.85
CA GLU A 98 -3.80 -5.15 -8.16
C GLU A 98 -4.17 -6.46 -8.86
N VAL A 99 -4.38 -6.39 -10.17
CA VAL A 99 -4.70 -7.57 -11.01
C VAL A 99 -3.83 -7.58 -12.24
N ILE A 100 -3.25 -8.74 -12.55
CA ILE A 100 -2.60 -8.99 -13.83
C ILE A 100 -3.66 -9.58 -14.77
N PRO A 101 -3.99 -8.91 -15.87
CA PRO A 101 -5.11 -9.30 -16.73
C PRO A 101 -4.72 -10.39 -17.74
N THR A 102 -4.24 -11.54 -17.28
CA THR A 102 -3.95 -12.74 -18.08
C THR A 102 -5.06 -13.79 -17.96
N SER A 103 -5.81 -13.77 -16.86
CA SER A 103 -6.95 -14.64 -16.61
C SER A 103 -8.00 -13.92 -15.77
N PHE A 104 -9.28 -14.03 -16.14
CA PHE A 104 -10.35 -13.35 -15.41
C PHE A 104 -10.80 -14.15 -14.21
N THR A 105 -10.86 -13.48 -13.06
CA THR A 105 -11.46 -14.00 -11.83
C THR A 105 -12.34 -12.91 -11.22
N PRO A 106 -13.60 -13.20 -10.89
CA PRO A 106 -14.47 -12.25 -10.22
C PRO A 106 -13.89 -11.81 -8.88
N LEU A 107 -13.80 -10.49 -8.65
CA LEU A 107 -13.21 -9.93 -7.45
C LEU A 107 -14.31 -9.44 -6.50
N ARG A 108 -14.13 -9.72 -5.24
CA ARG A 108 -14.92 -9.09 -4.18
C ARG A 108 -14.10 -7.92 -3.59
N LEU A 109 -14.41 -6.72 -4.06
CA LEU A 109 -13.80 -5.49 -3.55
C LEU A 109 -14.60 -4.95 -2.36
N LEU A 110 -13.89 -4.42 -1.37
CA LEU A 110 -14.50 -3.66 -0.28
C LEU A 110 -14.86 -2.23 -0.76
N PRO A 111 -15.81 -1.54 -0.13
CA PRO A 111 -16.29 -0.23 -0.61
C PRO A 111 -15.22 0.85 -0.77
N ASN A 112 -14.11 0.74 -0.04
CA ASN A 112 -12.99 1.68 -0.08
C ASN A 112 -11.79 1.18 -0.89
N GLN A 113 -11.91 0.04 -1.57
CA GLN A 113 -10.83 -0.51 -2.39
C GLN A 113 -10.91 -0.02 -3.82
N ILE A 114 -9.75 0.21 -4.40
CA ILE A 114 -9.54 0.63 -5.78
C ILE A 114 -8.88 -0.53 -6.52
N LEU A 115 -9.41 -0.88 -7.69
CA LEU A 115 -8.78 -1.85 -8.58
C LEU A 115 -7.70 -1.16 -9.41
N SER A 116 -6.51 -1.72 -9.45
CA SER A 116 -5.43 -1.33 -10.34
C SER A 116 -5.08 -2.49 -11.25
N ILE A 117 -5.24 -2.31 -12.55
CA ILE A 117 -4.92 -3.34 -13.55
C ILE A 117 -3.47 -3.18 -13.96
N ARG A 118 -2.68 -4.21 -13.74
CA ARG A 118 -1.22 -4.25 -13.99
C ARG A 118 -0.93 -4.88 -15.36
N ALA A 119 -1.32 -4.14 -16.42
CA ALA A 119 -1.04 -4.53 -17.80
C ALA A 119 0.46 -4.47 -18.15
N ASP A 120 1.27 -3.83 -17.31
CA ASP A 120 2.73 -3.80 -17.41
C ASP A 120 3.39 -5.14 -17.05
N TYR A 121 2.69 -6.03 -16.34
CA TYR A 121 3.19 -7.38 -16.00
C TYR A 121 2.74 -8.45 -16.99
N GLY A 122 1.67 -8.21 -17.71
CA GLY A 122 1.12 -9.09 -18.71
C GLY A 122 -0.31 -8.70 -19.07
N ILE A 123 -0.72 -8.93 -20.30
CA ILE A 123 -2.05 -8.56 -20.78
C ILE A 123 -2.59 -9.61 -21.75
N ASP A 124 -3.81 -10.08 -21.49
CA ASP A 124 -4.74 -10.59 -22.48
C ASP A 124 -5.80 -9.52 -22.72
N GLU A 125 -5.95 -9.05 -23.95
CA GLU A 125 -6.83 -7.93 -24.27
C GLU A 125 -8.30 -8.21 -23.91
N ASN A 126 -8.79 -9.44 -24.08
CA ASN A 126 -10.17 -9.80 -23.74
C ASN A 126 -10.38 -9.78 -22.24
N VAL A 127 -9.45 -10.33 -21.47
CA VAL A 127 -9.46 -10.34 -20.02
C VAL A 127 -9.36 -8.91 -19.47
N PHE A 128 -8.47 -8.09 -20.01
CA PHE A 128 -8.34 -6.68 -19.69
C PHE A 128 -9.66 -5.93 -19.88
N LEU A 129 -10.29 -6.06 -21.06
CA LEU A 129 -11.56 -5.45 -21.36
C LEU A 129 -12.68 -5.95 -20.44
N GLN A 130 -12.65 -7.21 -20.04
CA GLN A 130 -13.64 -7.79 -19.12
C GLN A 130 -13.53 -7.18 -17.72
N TYR A 131 -12.31 -7.02 -17.18
CA TYR A 131 -12.10 -6.32 -15.91
C TYR A 131 -12.56 -4.87 -15.97
N CYS A 132 -12.18 -4.13 -17.01
CA CYS A 132 -12.53 -2.72 -17.16
C CYS A 132 -14.04 -2.49 -17.39
N LYS A 133 -14.74 -3.45 -18.00
CA LYS A 133 -16.22 -3.41 -18.12
C LYS A 133 -16.93 -3.70 -16.80
N THR A 134 -16.32 -4.54 -15.95
CA THR A 134 -16.95 -5.03 -14.73
C THR A 134 -16.68 -4.11 -13.54
N TYR A 135 -15.50 -3.49 -13.47
CA TYR A 135 -15.06 -2.73 -12.31
C TYR A 135 -14.59 -1.33 -12.69
N LYS A 136 -14.82 -0.37 -11.78
CA LYS A 136 -14.12 0.90 -11.85
C LYS A 136 -12.66 0.66 -11.46
N CYS A 137 -11.71 1.09 -12.30
CA CYS A 137 -10.30 0.75 -12.13
C CYS A 137 -9.36 1.83 -12.65
N SER A 138 -8.12 1.73 -12.21
CA SER A 138 -6.97 2.38 -12.85
C SER A 138 -6.15 1.33 -13.62
N VAL A 139 -5.37 1.77 -14.59
CA VAL A 139 -4.54 0.90 -15.43
C VAL A 139 -3.09 1.33 -15.34
N CYS A 140 -2.20 0.39 -15.06
CA CYS A 140 -0.73 0.57 -15.18
C CYS A 140 -0.25 -0.20 -16.41
N THR A 141 0.45 0.46 -17.31
CA THR A 141 0.97 -0.14 -18.54
C THR A 141 2.32 0.44 -18.93
N ASN A 142 3.15 -0.37 -19.57
CA ASN A 142 4.42 0.03 -20.20
C ASN A 142 4.34 0.09 -21.74
N SER A 143 3.14 -0.07 -22.27
CA SER A 143 2.85 -0.03 -23.69
C SER A 143 1.62 0.80 -24.00
N LEU A 144 1.53 1.33 -25.22
CA LEU A 144 0.39 2.11 -25.66
C LEU A 144 -0.78 1.18 -25.99
N ILE A 145 -1.87 1.30 -25.24
CA ILE A 145 -3.13 0.63 -25.56
C ILE A 145 -3.88 1.50 -26.56
N GLN A 146 -4.32 0.90 -27.66
CA GLN A 146 -4.99 1.64 -28.72
C GLN A 146 -6.25 2.36 -28.23
N PRO A 147 -6.45 3.66 -28.55
CA PRO A 147 -7.60 4.43 -28.04
C PRO A 147 -8.96 3.84 -28.36
N HIS A 148 -9.10 3.14 -29.49
CA HIS A 148 -10.36 2.49 -29.86
C HIS A 148 -10.74 1.35 -28.89
N ALA A 149 -9.76 0.66 -28.31
CA ALA A 149 -10.00 -0.36 -27.30
C ALA A 149 -10.39 0.27 -25.93
N LEU A 150 -9.95 1.50 -25.66
CA LEU A 150 -10.27 2.19 -24.41
C LEU A 150 -11.65 2.90 -24.44
N HIS A 151 -12.12 3.28 -25.61
CA HIS A 151 -13.39 3.99 -25.76
C HIS A 151 -14.58 3.26 -25.08
N PRO A 152 -14.82 1.96 -25.29
CA PRO A 152 -15.98 1.26 -24.70
C PRO A 152 -15.90 1.06 -23.19
N ILE A 153 -14.74 1.30 -22.58
CA ILE A 153 -14.48 1.11 -21.15
C ILE A 153 -14.14 2.40 -20.42
N SER A 154 -14.09 3.53 -21.14
CA SER A 154 -13.63 4.83 -20.61
C SER A 154 -14.43 5.28 -19.38
N ALA A 155 -15.72 4.98 -19.30
CA ALA A 155 -16.56 5.33 -18.15
C ALA A 155 -16.13 4.68 -16.82
N ASN A 156 -15.44 3.54 -16.91
CA ASN A 156 -14.92 2.81 -15.75
C ASN A 156 -13.43 3.06 -15.49
N LEU A 157 -12.74 3.74 -16.41
CA LEU A 157 -11.33 4.07 -16.23
C LEU A 157 -11.19 5.38 -15.47
N ASP A 158 -10.52 5.32 -14.31
CA ASP A 158 -10.24 6.50 -13.49
C ASP A 158 -8.91 7.13 -13.90
N THR A 159 -7.83 6.36 -13.87
CA THR A 159 -6.48 6.84 -14.16
C THR A 159 -5.70 5.83 -14.98
N PHE A 160 -5.01 6.35 -15.98
CA PHE A 160 -4.11 5.61 -16.84
C PHE A 160 -2.66 5.96 -16.47
N TYR A 161 -1.98 5.04 -15.81
CA TYR A 161 -0.57 5.18 -15.43
C TYR A 161 0.28 4.56 -16.55
N LEU A 162 1.07 5.39 -17.21
CA LEU A 162 1.98 4.98 -18.26
C LEU A 162 3.42 5.02 -17.75
N PHE A 163 4.07 3.86 -17.72
CA PHE A 163 5.50 3.78 -17.45
C PHE A 163 6.27 4.32 -18.65
N ILE A 164 7.03 5.37 -18.41
CA ILE A 164 7.85 6.03 -19.43
C ILE A 164 9.28 5.50 -19.32
N ASP A 165 9.74 4.90 -20.40
CA ASP A 165 11.12 4.47 -20.57
C ASP A 165 11.85 5.36 -21.61
N LYS A 166 12.96 4.87 -22.15
CA LYS A 166 13.84 5.60 -23.07
C LYS A 166 13.19 6.08 -24.37
N ASN A 167 12.04 5.51 -24.78
CA ASN A 167 11.39 5.79 -26.07
C ASN A 167 10.19 6.74 -25.96
N TRP A 168 10.06 7.45 -24.85
CA TRP A 168 8.93 8.37 -24.61
C TRP A 168 8.83 9.51 -25.65
N GLU A 169 9.93 9.87 -26.34
CA GLU A 169 9.95 10.92 -27.35
C GLU A 169 9.13 10.56 -28.59
N GLU A 170 8.92 9.26 -28.86
CA GLU A 170 8.17 8.76 -30.00
C GLU A 170 6.65 8.79 -29.81
N ILE A 171 6.18 9.02 -28.57
CA ILE A 171 4.75 9.02 -28.29
C ILE A 171 4.12 10.32 -28.82
N PRO A 172 3.16 10.24 -29.75
CA PRO A 172 2.54 11.44 -30.32
C PRO A 172 1.57 12.11 -29.32
N ASN A 173 1.57 13.42 -29.29
CA ASN A 173 0.63 14.19 -28.45
C ASN A 173 -0.85 13.89 -28.77
N SER A 174 -1.16 13.52 -30.01
CA SER A 174 -2.50 13.13 -30.44
C SER A 174 -3.05 11.93 -29.65
N TYR A 175 -2.18 10.99 -29.23
CA TYR A 175 -2.57 9.87 -28.38
C TYR A 175 -3.14 10.37 -27.04
N PHE A 176 -2.41 11.24 -26.36
CA PHE A 176 -2.84 11.78 -25.07
C PHE A 176 -4.07 12.67 -25.17
N ASN A 177 -4.18 13.44 -26.24
CA ASN A 177 -5.37 14.24 -26.51
C ASN A 177 -6.62 13.35 -26.67
N THR A 178 -6.47 12.19 -27.32
CA THR A 178 -7.57 11.23 -27.46
C THR A 178 -7.98 10.67 -26.09
N LEU A 179 -7.04 10.31 -25.24
CA LEU A 179 -7.36 9.82 -23.88
C LEU A 179 -8.04 10.90 -23.05
N LYS A 180 -7.62 12.16 -23.13
CA LYS A 180 -8.27 13.28 -22.45
C LYS A 180 -9.68 13.51 -22.93
N ASN A 181 -9.93 13.38 -24.24
CA ASN A 181 -11.29 13.48 -24.80
C ASN A 181 -12.21 12.37 -24.32
N LEU A 182 -11.65 11.25 -23.88
CA LEU A 182 -12.38 10.16 -23.22
C LEU A 182 -12.55 10.37 -21.69
N ASN A 183 -12.13 11.52 -21.17
CA ASN A 183 -12.10 11.85 -19.73
C ASN A 183 -11.25 10.88 -18.89
N ILE A 184 -10.21 10.30 -19.47
CA ILE A 184 -9.28 9.43 -18.77
C ILE A 184 -8.13 10.29 -18.21
N ASN A 185 -7.93 10.26 -16.90
CA ASN A 185 -6.78 10.89 -16.28
C ASN A 185 -5.50 10.15 -16.66
N ILE A 186 -4.45 10.89 -17.00
CA ILE A 186 -3.17 10.31 -17.40
C ILE A 186 -2.11 10.71 -16.38
N VAL A 187 -1.28 9.77 -15.96
CA VAL A 187 -0.12 10.01 -15.10
C VAL A 187 1.07 9.27 -15.66
N PHE A 188 2.17 9.98 -15.86
CA PHE A 188 3.43 9.35 -16.23
C PHE A 188 4.15 8.84 -14.99
N LEU A 189 4.66 7.62 -15.09
CA LEU A 189 5.51 7.00 -14.10
C LEU A 189 6.92 6.88 -14.67
N VAL A 190 7.89 7.51 -14.01
CA VAL A 190 9.30 7.51 -14.45
C VAL A 190 10.17 6.84 -13.41
N LYS A 191 11.13 6.07 -13.86
CA LYS A 191 12.10 5.40 -13.00
C LYS A 191 13.19 6.37 -12.54
N ASN A 192 13.66 7.21 -13.45
CA ASN A 192 14.71 8.19 -13.19
C ASN A 192 14.11 9.60 -13.04
N GLU A 193 14.33 10.24 -11.92
CA GLU A 193 13.84 11.61 -11.66
C GLU A 193 14.53 12.65 -12.57
N ASP A 194 15.71 12.37 -13.12
CA ASP A 194 16.42 13.23 -14.04
C ASP A 194 15.67 13.42 -15.38
N ASP A 195 14.78 12.49 -15.73
CA ASP A 195 13.97 12.58 -16.95
C ASP A 195 12.76 13.55 -16.79
N ILE A 196 12.40 13.89 -15.55
CA ILE A 196 11.21 14.69 -15.24
C ILE A 196 11.25 16.09 -15.90
N PRO A 197 12.36 16.84 -15.87
CA PRO A 197 12.39 18.19 -16.49
C PRO A 197 12.14 18.14 -18.00
N ALA A 198 12.73 17.18 -18.71
CA ALA A 198 12.54 17.01 -20.15
C ALA A 198 11.09 16.62 -20.49
N LEU A 199 10.51 15.69 -19.74
CA LEU A 199 9.12 15.29 -19.88
C LEU A 199 8.15 16.43 -19.62
N ARG A 200 8.38 17.25 -18.59
CA ARG A 200 7.56 18.43 -18.28
C ARG A 200 7.57 19.46 -19.39
N ASN A 201 8.70 19.67 -20.04
CA ASN A 201 8.79 20.59 -21.15
C ASN A 201 7.95 20.14 -22.36
N LYS A 202 7.85 18.84 -22.59
CA LYS A 202 7.06 18.28 -23.70
C LYS A 202 5.58 18.05 -23.34
N TYR A 203 5.30 17.64 -22.11
CA TYR A 203 3.96 17.24 -21.64
C TYR A 203 3.60 17.99 -20.35
N PHE A 204 3.58 19.33 -20.43
CA PHE A 204 3.41 20.22 -19.27
C PHE A 204 2.10 20.02 -18.49
N ASP A 205 1.08 19.47 -19.13
CA ASP A 205 -0.26 19.27 -18.59
C ASP A 205 -0.54 17.84 -18.10
N ILE A 206 0.47 16.93 -18.18
CA ILE A 206 0.37 15.57 -17.69
C ILE A 206 1.17 15.44 -16.39
N PRO A 207 0.53 15.00 -15.28
CA PRO A 207 1.24 14.72 -14.02
C PRO A 207 2.32 13.68 -14.21
N ILE A 208 3.50 13.92 -13.63
CA ILE A 208 4.65 13.02 -13.68
C ILE A 208 4.99 12.63 -12.25
N ARG A 209 5.17 11.33 -12.01
CA ARG A 209 5.55 10.77 -10.70
C ARG A 209 6.73 9.82 -10.88
N SER A 210 7.67 9.87 -9.96
CA SER A 210 8.67 8.83 -9.82
C SER A 210 8.05 7.59 -9.18
N TYR A 211 8.27 6.43 -9.77
CA TYR A 211 7.88 5.16 -9.19
C TYR A 211 9.08 4.40 -8.59
N TYR A 212 10.29 4.85 -8.88
CA TYR A 212 11.51 4.36 -8.26
C TYR A 212 11.90 5.29 -7.11
N LYS A 213 11.98 4.72 -5.91
CA LYS A 213 12.51 5.43 -4.74
C LYS A 213 13.57 4.57 -4.11
N GLU A 214 14.76 5.12 -3.98
CA GLU A 214 15.81 4.49 -3.21
C GLU A 214 15.42 4.38 -1.74
N GLN A 215 15.77 3.28 -1.12
CA GLN A 215 15.66 3.15 0.32
C GLN A 215 16.62 4.15 0.95
N LYS A 216 16.09 5.13 1.68
CA LYS A 216 16.89 6.23 2.25
C LYS A 216 17.69 5.81 3.49
N ALA A 217 17.26 4.80 4.20
CA ALA A 217 17.94 4.31 5.38
C ALA A 217 18.14 2.80 5.30
N PRO A 218 19.33 2.29 5.56
CA PRO A 218 19.53 0.86 5.73
C PRO A 218 18.74 0.42 6.97
N CYS A 219 17.88 -0.58 6.81
CA CYS A 219 17.29 -1.23 7.96
C CYS A 219 18.09 -2.48 8.31
N GLU A 220 18.24 -2.73 9.57
CA GLU A 220 18.82 -3.96 10.04
C GLU A 220 17.83 -5.11 9.79
N ILE A 221 18.27 -6.11 9.02
CA ILE A 221 17.51 -7.32 8.74
C ILE A 221 18.24 -8.45 9.43
N THR A 222 17.55 -9.09 10.37
CA THR A 222 18.07 -10.21 11.15
C THR A 222 17.31 -11.49 10.76
N GLU A 223 17.77 -12.64 11.26
CA GLU A 223 17.08 -13.93 11.06
C GLU A 223 15.64 -13.93 11.62
N ASN A 224 15.36 -13.07 12.59
CA ASN A 224 14.05 -12.93 13.20
C ASN A 224 13.16 -11.87 12.50
N THR A 225 13.62 -11.30 11.38
CA THR A 225 12.82 -10.32 10.63
C THR A 225 11.72 -11.01 9.84
N LYS A 226 10.49 -10.56 10.04
CA LYS A 226 9.31 -10.96 9.25
C LYS A 226 8.88 -9.80 8.36
N PHE A 227 8.63 -10.08 7.09
CA PHE A 227 8.12 -9.08 6.17
C PHE A 227 6.62 -9.25 6.00
N LEU A 228 5.88 -8.14 6.08
CA LEU A 228 4.45 -8.07 5.79
C LEU A 228 4.18 -7.06 4.69
N SER A 229 3.23 -7.36 3.84
CA SER A 229 2.73 -6.45 2.83
C SER A 229 1.20 -6.45 2.84
N SER A 230 0.61 -5.29 2.61
CA SER A 230 -0.82 -5.16 2.31
C SER A 230 -1.12 -5.27 0.82
N LEU A 231 -0.10 -5.51 0.00
CA LEU A 231 -0.27 -5.76 -1.43
C LEU A 231 -1.12 -7.01 -1.65
N ARG A 232 -2.10 -6.86 -2.51
CA ARG A 232 -2.89 -7.96 -3.07
C ARG A 232 -2.71 -7.92 -4.58
N LEU A 233 -1.79 -8.72 -5.09
CA LEU A 233 -1.56 -8.90 -6.52
C LEU A 233 -2.21 -10.22 -6.94
N ILE A 234 -3.17 -10.15 -7.84
CA ILE A 234 -4.01 -11.29 -8.24
C ILE A 234 -3.74 -11.60 -9.72
N GLU A 235 -3.55 -12.86 -10.02
CA GLU A 235 -3.49 -13.40 -11.37
C GLU A 235 -4.31 -14.68 -11.44
N GLY A 236 -5.45 -14.64 -12.10
CA GLY A 236 -6.41 -15.73 -12.07
C GLY A 236 -6.89 -16.03 -10.65
N GLU A 237 -6.76 -17.27 -10.22
CA GLU A 237 -7.13 -17.72 -8.86
C GLU A 237 -6.02 -17.55 -7.82
N LYS A 238 -4.83 -17.11 -8.24
CA LYS A 238 -3.67 -16.95 -7.36
C LYS A 238 -3.57 -15.53 -6.83
N GLU A 239 -3.16 -15.42 -5.58
CA GLU A 239 -2.88 -14.14 -4.93
C GLU A 239 -1.43 -14.13 -4.43
N TYR A 240 -0.72 -13.05 -4.70
CA TYR A 240 0.70 -12.87 -4.40
C TYR A 240 0.88 -11.69 -3.44
N LEU A 241 1.85 -11.80 -2.54
CA LEU A 241 2.15 -10.80 -1.52
C LEU A 241 3.17 -9.76 -1.99
N SER A 242 3.90 -10.05 -3.07
CA SER A 242 4.84 -9.13 -3.70
C SER A 242 5.09 -9.49 -5.16
N TYR A 243 5.65 -8.54 -5.91
CA TYR A 243 6.07 -8.78 -7.29
C TYR A 243 7.13 -9.89 -7.42
N ALA A 244 8.07 -9.97 -6.47
CA ALA A 244 9.08 -11.03 -6.48
C ALA A 244 8.46 -12.41 -6.27
N HIS A 245 7.45 -12.53 -5.39
CA HIS A 245 6.69 -13.77 -5.23
C HIS A 245 5.98 -14.17 -6.52
N TRP A 246 5.35 -13.21 -7.19
CA TRP A 246 4.72 -13.46 -8.50
C TRP A 246 5.72 -13.98 -9.53
N LYS A 247 6.88 -13.31 -9.70
CA LYS A 247 7.94 -13.75 -10.63
C LYS A 247 8.46 -15.16 -10.35
N LYS A 248 8.39 -15.61 -9.09
CA LYS A 248 8.80 -16.95 -8.66
C LYS A 248 7.65 -17.95 -8.62
N GLY A 249 6.43 -17.53 -8.90
CA GLY A 249 5.24 -18.36 -8.82
C GLY A 249 4.85 -18.79 -7.39
N LEU A 250 5.33 -18.05 -6.38
CA LEU A 250 5.09 -18.32 -4.96
C LEU A 250 3.85 -17.56 -4.51
N ASP A 251 2.66 -18.13 -4.68
CA ASP A 251 1.43 -17.53 -4.18
C ASP A 251 1.36 -17.54 -2.65
N LYS A 252 0.33 -16.90 -2.09
CA LYS A 252 0.16 -16.75 -0.64
C LYS A 252 0.03 -18.06 0.14
N ASN A 253 -0.25 -19.17 -0.55
CA ASN A 253 -0.38 -20.49 0.06
C ASN A 253 0.97 -21.21 0.15
N ASN A 254 1.98 -20.73 -0.55
CA ASN A 254 3.32 -21.27 -0.48
C ASN A 254 4.07 -20.71 0.74
N LYS A 255 5.12 -21.41 1.16
CA LYS A 255 6.02 -20.87 2.18
C LYS A 255 6.65 -19.58 1.65
N VAL A 256 6.34 -18.47 2.30
CA VAL A 256 6.91 -17.18 1.98
C VAL A 256 8.37 -17.14 2.41
N LEU A 257 9.23 -16.63 1.54
CA LEU A 257 10.64 -16.39 1.86
C LEU A 257 10.76 -14.97 2.43
N ASP A 258 11.20 -14.88 3.67
CA ASP A 258 11.37 -13.59 4.37
C ASP A 258 12.72 -12.97 4.04
N THR A 259 12.96 -12.66 2.76
CA THR A 259 14.14 -11.94 2.30
C THR A 259 13.76 -10.72 1.46
N PRO A 260 14.56 -9.65 1.48
CA PRO A 260 14.18 -8.39 0.83
C PRO A 260 13.84 -8.51 -0.64
N GLU A 261 14.51 -9.38 -1.41
CA GLU A 261 14.26 -9.53 -2.84
C GLU A 261 12.88 -10.11 -3.16
N TYR A 262 12.29 -10.89 -2.26
CA TYR A 262 10.93 -11.45 -2.45
C TYR A 262 9.82 -10.48 -2.07
N TRP A 263 10.16 -9.36 -1.45
CA TRP A 263 9.21 -8.35 -1.01
C TRP A 263 9.23 -7.07 -1.85
N ARG A 264 9.98 -7.07 -2.96
CA ARG A 264 10.05 -5.92 -3.88
C ARG A 264 8.71 -5.68 -4.57
N GLU A 265 8.35 -4.41 -4.64
CA GLU A 265 7.24 -3.89 -5.42
C GLU A 265 7.79 -2.93 -6.48
N LEU A 266 7.44 -3.14 -7.78
CA LEU A 266 7.89 -2.27 -8.87
C LEU A 266 9.41 -2.05 -8.91
N ASP A 267 10.20 -3.11 -8.79
CA ASP A 267 11.67 -3.10 -8.72
C ASP A 267 12.27 -2.41 -7.48
N HIS A 268 11.44 -1.96 -6.57
CA HIS A 268 11.87 -1.45 -5.26
C HIS A 268 10.82 -1.75 -4.21
N PHE A 269 11.22 -1.60 -2.95
CA PHE A 269 10.33 -1.74 -1.81
C PHE A 269 10.66 -0.69 -0.76
N TYR A 270 9.65 -0.35 0.04
CA TYR A 270 9.83 0.48 1.22
C TYR A 270 9.78 -0.41 2.44
N ILE A 271 10.76 -0.24 3.31
CA ILE A 271 10.74 -0.86 4.62
C ILE A 271 10.42 0.26 5.61
N TYR A 272 9.34 0.09 6.34
CA TYR A 272 8.99 0.94 7.46
C TYR A 272 9.40 0.21 8.72
N GLU A 273 10.34 0.79 9.44
CA GLU A 273 10.68 0.31 10.76
C GLU A 273 9.64 0.81 11.74
N SER A 274 9.09 -0.10 12.51
CA SER A 274 8.50 0.24 13.79
C SER A 274 9.65 0.32 14.78
N ASP A 275 10.32 1.49 14.86
CA ASP A 275 11.33 1.74 15.89
C ASP A 275 10.69 1.70 17.28
#